data_9e548c035e7f0bebc3398c87fe7e252a
#
_entry.id   9e548c035e7f0bebc3398c87fe7e252a
#
_cell.length_a   1.000
_cell.length_b   1.000
_cell.length_c   1.000
_cell.angle_alpha   90.00
_cell.angle_beta   90.00
_cell.angle_gamma   90.00
#
_symmetry.space_group_name_H-M   'P 1'
#
loop_
_entity.id
_entity.type
_entity.pdbx_description
1 polymer ?
#
loop_
_entity_poly.entity_id
_entity_poly.type
_entity_poly.pdbx_seq_one_letter_code
_entity_poly.pdbx_strand_id
1 'polypeptide(L)'
;MMAGKPARIVNVSSLGQHPLDFDDVMLTHGYTGARAYSQSKLAQIMFTFDLARELDPANITANCLHPATYMATTMVRQSGVTPISSVEEGAEAILNLAVSKQLDGHSGEFYNGLRPSRAIAQAYDVRARDWLRVLSMRLTGLA
;
A
#
# COMPACT_ATOMS: atom_id res chain seq x y z
N MET A 1 6.31 17.30 -7.48
CA MET A 1 4.88 17.19 -7.14
C MET A 1 4.28 18.50 -6.67
N MET A 2 4.91 19.25 -5.78
CA MET A 2 4.34 20.53 -5.28
C MET A 2 4.07 21.59 -6.38
N ALA A 3 4.79 21.58 -7.49
CA ALA A 3 4.59 22.48 -8.64
C ALA A 3 3.51 22.03 -9.63
N GLY A 4 3.13 20.74 -9.62
CA GLY A 4 2.20 20.15 -10.58
C GLY A 4 0.87 19.72 -9.95
N LYS A 5 0.27 20.60 -9.15
CA LYS A 5 -1.03 20.33 -8.50
C LYS A 5 -2.21 20.52 -9.46
N PRO A 6 -3.28 19.74 -9.34
CA PRO A 6 -3.46 18.60 -8.44
C PRO A 6 -2.56 17.41 -8.85
N ALA A 7 -2.15 16.59 -7.87
CA ALA A 7 -1.35 15.40 -8.12
C ALA A 7 -1.90 14.21 -7.30
N ARG A 8 -1.64 12.99 -7.77
CA ARG A 8 -2.06 11.74 -7.11
C ARG A 8 -0.87 10.82 -6.89
N ILE A 9 -0.82 10.21 -5.72
CA ILE A 9 0.11 9.14 -5.37
C ILE A 9 -0.70 7.84 -5.32
N VAL A 10 -0.23 6.82 -6.03
CA VAL A 10 -0.82 5.50 -6.04
C VAL A 10 0.23 4.48 -5.58
N ASN A 11 0.02 3.89 -4.42
CA ASN A 11 0.89 2.86 -3.87
C ASN A 11 0.31 1.46 -4.15
N VAL A 12 1.09 0.62 -4.84
CA VAL A 12 0.68 -0.74 -5.17
C VAL A 12 0.98 -1.67 -4.00
N SER A 13 -0.03 -1.98 -3.20
CA SER A 13 0.02 -2.88 -2.05
C SER A 13 -0.57 -4.27 -2.37
N SER A 14 -1.19 -4.92 -1.41
CA SER A 14 -1.76 -6.26 -1.56
C SER A 14 -2.90 -6.52 -0.57
N LEU A 15 -3.75 -7.53 -0.88
CA LEU A 15 -4.64 -8.17 0.09
C LEU A 15 -3.88 -9.12 1.03
N GLY A 16 -2.70 -9.58 0.63
CA GLY A 16 -1.81 -10.37 1.48
C GLY A 16 -1.20 -9.49 2.55
N GLN A 17 -1.91 -9.29 3.65
CA GLN A 17 -1.54 -8.43 4.78
C GLN A 17 -1.38 -9.27 6.05
N HIS A 18 -0.42 -8.90 6.87
CA HIS A 18 -0.20 -9.47 8.20
C HIS A 18 0.20 -8.35 9.16
N PRO A 19 -0.29 -8.35 10.41
CA PRO A 19 0.11 -7.34 11.39
C PRO A 19 1.62 -7.23 11.54
N LEU A 20 2.12 -5.99 11.64
CA LEU A 20 3.51 -5.75 11.97
C LEU A 20 3.77 -6.17 13.42
N ASP A 21 4.85 -6.90 13.59
CA ASP A 21 5.42 -7.21 14.89
C ASP A 21 6.41 -6.09 15.25
N PHE A 22 6.00 -5.19 16.13
CA PHE A 22 6.83 -4.05 16.50
C PHE A 22 7.99 -4.40 17.42
N ASP A 23 7.99 -5.58 18.03
CA ASP A 23 9.11 -6.08 18.81
C ASP A 23 10.20 -6.68 17.92
N ASP A 24 9.84 -7.13 16.71
CA ASP A 24 10.77 -7.67 15.71
C ASP A 24 10.39 -7.28 14.27
N VAL A 25 10.29 -5.97 14.01
CA VAL A 25 9.89 -5.44 12.69
C VAL A 25 10.86 -5.82 11.57
N MET A 26 12.12 -6.08 11.91
CA MET A 26 13.15 -6.51 10.96
C MET A 26 13.14 -8.01 10.71
N LEU A 27 12.22 -8.75 11.37
CA LEU A 27 12.08 -10.21 11.26
C LEU A 27 13.40 -10.96 11.52
N THR A 28 14.12 -10.56 12.57
CA THR A 28 15.34 -11.23 13.00
C THR A 28 15.07 -12.64 13.52
N HIS A 29 13.83 -12.90 13.94
CA HIS A 29 13.34 -14.20 14.37
C HIS A 29 12.15 -14.66 13.53
N GLY A 30 12.13 -15.93 13.14
CA GLY A 30 11.01 -16.53 12.42
C GLY A 30 10.75 -15.90 11.05
N TYR A 31 11.80 -15.48 10.35
CA TYR A 31 11.69 -14.97 8.98
C TYR A 31 11.11 -16.01 8.05
N THR A 32 10.10 -15.59 7.28
CA THR A 32 9.65 -16.28 6.06
C THR A 32 9.36 -15.23 4.99
N GLY A 33 9.57 -15.57 3.72
CA GLY A 33 9.27 -14.64 2.63
C GLY A 33 7.81 -14.18 2.62
N ALA A 34 6.88 -15.07 2.97
CA ALA A 34 5.45 -14.75 3.07
C ALA A 34 5.16 -13.74 4.20
N ARG A 35 5.78 -13.92 5.38
CA ARG A 35 5.63 -12.99 6.52
C ARG A 35 6.21 -11.62 6.17
N ALA A 36 7.43 -11.60 5.63
CA ALA A 36 8.09 -10.35 5.22
C ALA A 36 7.27 -9.59 4.17
N TYR A 37 6.80 -10.29 3.14
CA TYR A 37 5.92 -9.72 2.12
C TYR A 37 4.66 -9.12 2.75
N SER A 38 3.93 -9.91 3.54
CA SER A 38 2.61 -9.50 4.05
C SER A 38 2.72 -8.34 5.04
N GLN A 39 3.75 -8.32 5.90
CA GLN A 39 4.02 -7.18 6.78
C GLN A 39 4.44 -5.93 6.01
N SER A 40 5.29 -6.06 4.99
CA SER A 40 5.69 -4.93 4.16
C SER A 40 4.52 -4.31 3.41
N LYS A 41 3.56 -5.13 2.96
CA LYS A 41 2.35 -4.65 2.27
C LYS A 41 1.40 -3.93 3.22
N LEU A 42 1.26 -4.38 4.47
CA LEU A 42 0.55 -3.62 5.49
C LEU A 42 1.25 -2.31 5.83
N ALA A 43 2.57 -2.32 6.03
CA ALA A 43 3.35 -1.12 6.30
C ALA A 43 3.17 -0.06 5.19
N GLN A 44 3.13 -0.49 3.93
CA GLN A 44 2.89 0.39 2.80
C GLN A 44 1.49 1.03 2.82
N ILE A 45 0.45 0.30 3.25
CA ILE A 45 -0.90 0.84 3.43
C ILE A 45 -0.90 1.88 4.56
N MET A 46 -0.31 1.55 5.71
CA MET A 46 -0.20 2.45 6.86
C MET A 46 0.52 3.75 6.48
N PHE A 47 1.64 3.65 5.79
CA PHE A 47 2.36 4.80 5.23
C PHE A 47 1.49 5.64 4.30
N THR A 48 0.70 5.00 3.43
CA THR A 48 -0.19 5.72 2.49
C THR A 48 -1.24 6.54 3.22
N PHE A 49 -1.82 6.00 4.29
CA PHE A 49 -2.84 6.71 5.08
C PHE A 49 -2.28 7.94 5.80
N ASP A 50 -1.04 7.85 6.31
CA ASP A 50 -0.39 8.99 6.92
C ASP A 50 0.04 10.03 5.88
N LEU A 51 0.58 9.57 4.75
CA LEU A 51 0.95 10.44 3.63
C LEU A 51 -0.26 11.21 3.08
N ALA A 52 -1.42 10.58 2.98
CA ALA A 52 -2.67 11.21 2.57
C ALA A 52 -3.03 12.40 3.47
N ARG A 53 -2.96 12.18 4.80
CA ARG A 53 -3.23 13.21 5.79
C ARG A 53 -2.23 14.38 5.72
N GLU A 54 -0.95 14.09 5.51
CA GLU A 54 0.10 15.10 5.41
C GLU A 54 -0.01 15.95 4.15
N LEU A 55 -0.46 15.36 3.06
CA LEU A 55 -0.51 16.02 1.76
C LEU A 55 -1.86 16.70 1.46
N ASP A 56 -2.88 16.51 2.30
CA ASP A 56 -4.19 17.11 2.14
C ASP A 56 -4.13 18.64 1.97
N PRO A 57 -3.38 19.41 2.80
CA PRO A 57 -3.24 20.85 2.61
C PRO A 57 -2.58 21.25 1.29
N ALA A 58 -1.87 20.31 0.65
CA ALA A 58 -1.19 20.53 -0.61
C ALA A 58 -2.04 20.20 -1.85
N ASN A 59 -3.28 19.74 -1.68
CA ASN A 59 -4.15 19.24 -2.74
C ASN A 59 -3.46 18.11 -3.55
N ILE A 60 -2.82 17.19 -2.82
CA ILE A 60 -2.22 15.98 -3.36
C ILE A 60 -2.86 14.80 -2.65
N THR A 61 -3.46 13.90 -3.39
CA THR A 61 -4.09 12.70 -2.82
C THR A 61 -3.13 11.51 -2.82
N ALA A 62 -3.28 10.62 -1.84
CA ALA A 62 -2.52 9.38 -1.76
C ALA A 62 -3.46 8.21 -1.44
N ASN A 63 -3.49 7.23 -2.31
CA ASN A 63 -4.29 6.01 -2.16
C ASN A 63 -3.44 4.77 -2.42
N CYS A 64 -3.90 3.63 -1.95
CA CYS A 64 -3.25 2.36 -2.22
C CYS A 64 -4.24 1.29 -2.66
N LEU A 65 -3.72 0.25 -3.34
CA LEU A 65 -4.57 -0.83 -3.81
C LEU A 65 -3.86 -2.18 -3.80
N HIS A 66 -4.68 -3.24 -3.76
CA HIS A 66 -4.36 -4.54 -4.31
C HIS A 66 -4.85 -4.54 -5.77
N PRO A 67 -3.97 -4.61 -6.77
CA PRO A 67 -4.39 -4.43 -8.17
C PRO A 67 -5.23 -5.59 -8.69
N ALA A 68 -4.74 -6.81 -8.54
CA ALA A 68 -5.44 -8.06 -8.88
C ALA A 68 -4.74 -9.26 -8.23
N THR A 69 -5.48 -10.36 -8.03
CA THR A 69 -4.96 -11.55 -7.35
C THR A 69 -4.22 -12.46 -8.33
N TYR A 70 -3.00 -12.87 -7.96
CA TYR A 70 -2.18 -13.80 -8.76
C TYR A 70 -2.16 -13.46 -10.25
N MET A 71 -1.78 -12.22 -10.57
CA MET A 71 -1.62 -11.77 -11.95
C MET A 71 -0.60 -12.63 -12.70
N ALA A 72 -0.75 -12.78 -14.01
CA ALA A 72 0.13 -13.56 -14.89
C ALA A 72 1.53 -12.93 -15.06
N THR A 73 2.19 -12.61 -13.94
CA THR A 73 3.54 -12.04 -13.85
C THR A 73 4.60 -13.11 -13.65
N THR A 74 5.86 -12.76 -13.92
CA THR A 74 7.01 -13.63 -13.66
C THR A 74 7.06 -14.08 -12.20
N MET A 75 6.83 -13.16 -11.24
CA MET A 75 6.84 -13.46 -9.81
C MET A 75 5.82 -14.53 -9.44
N VAL A 76 4.58 -14.42 -9.93
CA VAL A 76 3.52 -15.41 -9.63
C VAL A 76 3.84 -16.76 -10.25
N ARG A 77 4.31 -16.79 -11.50
CA ARG A 77 4.70 -18.03 -12.18
C ARG A 77 5.86 -18.73 -11.46
N GLN A 78 6.86 -17.98 -11.00
CA GLN A 78 8.01 -18.52 -10.27
C GLN A 78 7.65 -19.03 -8.86
N SER A 79 6.57 -18.53 -8.25
CA SER A 79 6.09 -19.03 -6.96
C SER A 79 5.33 -20.36 -7.04
N GLY A 80 5.15 -20.92 -8.25
CA GLY A 80 4.40 -22.17 -8.49
C GLY A 80 2.88 -21.99 -8.39
N VAL A 81 2.37 -20.77 -8.26
CA VAL A 81 0.94 -20.49 -8.23
C VAL A 81 0.41 -20.28 -9.65
N THR A 82 -0.73 -20.90 -9.94
CA THR A 82 -1.41 -20.68 -11.21
C THR A 82 -2.02 -19.29 -11.24
N PRO A 83 -1.70 -18.45 -12.25
CA PRO A 83 -2.33 -17.14 -12.41
C PRO A 83 -3.84 -17.26 -12.58
N ILE A 84 -4.60 -16.36 -11.93
CA ILE A 84 -6.06 -16.28 -12.02
C ILE A 84 -6.57 -14.91 -12.48
N SER A 85 -5.66 -13.95 -12.63
CA SER A 85 -5.94 -12.61 -13.17
C SER A 85 -4.92 -12.24 -14.24
N SER A 86 -5.31 -11.33 -15.14
CA SER A 86 -4.41 -10.78 -16.16
C SER A 86 -3.59 -9.62 -15.62
N VAL A 87 -2.53 -9.27 -16.33
CA VAL A 87 -1.74 -8.05 -16.05
C VAL A 87 -2.56 -6.81 -16.38
N GLU A 88 -3.41 -6.90 -17.40
CA GLU A 88 -4.29 -5.83 -17.87
C GLU A 88 -5.32 -5.43 -16.80
N GLU A 89 -5.92 -6.40 -16.10
CA GLU A 89 -6.82 -6.14 -14.96
C GLU A 89 -6.11 -5.33 -13.87
N GLY A 90 -4.89 -5.71 -13.51
CA GLY A 90 -4.10 -4.99 -12.53
C GLY A 90 -3.71 -3.58 -12.99
N ALA A 91 -3.36 -3.43 -14.29
CA ALA A 91 -3.03 -2.15 -14.88
C ALA A 91 -4.25 -1.21 -14.91
N GLU A 92 -5.44 -1.71 -15.25
CA GLU A 92 -6.69 -0.96 -15.23
C GLU A 92 -6.99 -0.42 -13.82
N ALA A 93 -6.83 -1.25 -12.78
CA ALA A 93 -7.04 -0.83 -11.41
C ALA A 93 -6.08 0.30 -10.99
N ILE A 94 -4.81 0.21 -11.36
CA ILE A 94 -3.81 1.26 -11.09
C ILE A 94 -4.15 2.54 -11.84
N LEU A 95 -4.47 2.45 -13.13
CA LEU A 95 -4.84 3.59 -13.97
C LEU A 95 -6.10 4.28 -13.45
N ASN A 96 -7.11 3.51 -13.01
CA ASN A 96 -8.32 4.08 -12.43
C ASN A 96 -8.00 4.98 -11.22
N LEU A 97 -7.16 4.53 -10.28
CA LEU A 97 -6.74 5.38 -9.16
C LEU A 97 -5.92 6.60 -9.60
N ALA A 98 -5.10 6.44 -10.64
CA ALA A 98 -4.21 7.49 -11.08
C ALA A 98 -4.91 8.62 -11.83
N VAL A 99 -5.92 8.31 -12.66
CA VAL A 99 -6.45 9.28 -13.65
C VAL A 99 -7.97 9.42 -13.67
N SER A 100 -8.75 8.55 -12.99
CA SER A 100 -10.21 8.63 -13.03
C SER A 100 -10.71 9.92 -12.36
N LYS A 101 -11.53 10.69 -13.08
CA LYS A 101 -12.17 11.88 -12.54
C LYS A 101 -13.17 11.59 -11.42
N GLN A 102 -13.72 10.37 -11.40
CA GLN A 102 -14.66 9.94 -10.36
C GLN A 102 -13.98 9.84 -8.97
N LEU A 103 -12.64 9.75 -8.96
CA LEU A 103 -11.82 9.65 -7.76
C LEU A 103 -11.09 10.97 -7.43
N ASP A 104 -11.54 12.10 -8.02
CA ASP A 104 -11.03 13.41 -7.65
C ASP A 104 -11.33 13.70 -6.18
N GLY A 105 -10.30 14.07 -5.43
CA GLY A 105 -10.40 14.36 -3.99
C GLY A 105 -10.43 13.14 -3.07
N HIS A 106 -10.54 11.91 -3.58
CA HIS A 106 -10.43 10.70 -2.78
C HIS A 106 -8.99 10.50 -2.31
N SER A 107 -8.78 10.35 -1.00
CA SER A 107 -7.45 10.24 -0.39
C SER A 107 -7.49 9.41 0.89
N GLY A 108 -6.42 8.66 1.16
CA GLY A 108 -6.31 7.83 2.35
C GLY A 108 -7.15 6.56 2.30
N GLU A 109 -7.40 6.04 1.11
CA GLU A 109 -8.25 4.87 0.89
C GLU A 109 -7.43 3.67 0.39
N PHE A 110 -7.94 2.47 0.72
CA PHE A 110 -7.44 1.21 0.18
C PHE A 110 -8.46 0.60 -0.77
N TYR A 111 -8.00 0.09 -1.91
CA TYR A 111 -8.83 -0.51 -2.94
C TYR A 111 -8.45 -1.98 -3.18
N ASN A 112 -9.45 -2.78 -3.54
CA ASN A 112 -9.28 -4.11 -4.11
C ASN A 112 -9.74 -4.06 -5.57
N GLY A 113 -8.80 -4.09 -6.50
CA GLY A 113 -9.08 -3.77 -7.90
C GLY A 113 -9.66 -2.36 -8.03
N LEU A 114 -10.83 -2.26 -8.64
CA LEU A 114 -11.55 -1.01 -8.85
C LEU A 114 -12.44 -0.59 -7.66
N ARG A 115 -12.58 -1.43 -6.62
CA ARG A 115 -13.56 -1.20 -5.54
C ARG A 115 -12.91 -0.73 -4.26
N PRO A 116 -13.46 0.29 -3.58
CA PRO A 116 -13.07 0.62 -2.22
C PRO A 116 -13.14 -0.62 -1.32
N SER A 117 -12.15 -0.79 -0.46
CA SER A 117 -12.01 -1.96 0.42
C SER A 117 -11.43 -1.54 1.77
N ARG A 118 -11.35 -2.49 2.70
CA ARG A 118 -10.71 -2.26 3.98
C ARG A 118 -9.45 -3.11 4.11
N ALA A 119 -8.39 -2.48 4.61
CA ALA A 119 -7.21 -3.18 5.09
C ALA A 119 -7.51 -3.87 6.44
N ILE A 120 -6.59 -4.68 6.95
CA ILE A 120 -6.72 -5.24 8.29
C ILE A 120 -6.66 -4.15 9.37
N ALA A 121 -7.21 -4.45 10.56
CA ALA A 121 -7.46 -3.48 11.62
C ALA A 121 -6.26 -2.61 12.01
N GLN A 122 -5.05 -3.20 12.05
CA GLN A 122 -3.84 -2.47 12.43
C GLN A 122 -3.52 -1.28 11.49
N ALA A 123 -3.95 -1.30 10.21
CA ALA A 123 -3.78 -0.17 9.30
C ALA A 123 -4.50 1.10 9.79
N TYR A 124 -5.53 0.94 10.60
CA TYR A 124 -6.34 2.06 11.13
C TYR A 124 -5.95 2.46 12.56
N ASP A 125 -5.03 1.73 13.18
CA ASP A 125 -4.49 2.08 14.50
C ASP A 125 -3.48 3.24 14.37
N VAL A 126 -3.87 4.39 14.89
CA VAL A 126 -3.04 5.62 14.84
C VAL A 126 -1.71 5.42 15.56
N ARG A 127 -1.70 4.74 16.72
CA ARG A 127 -0.46 4.50 17.48
C ARG A 127 0.49 3.60 16.72
N ALA A 128 -0.02 2.54 16.09
CA ALA A 128 0.77 1.66 15.26
C ALA A 128 1.39 2.41 14.06
N ARG A 129 0.63 3.30 13.42
CA ARG A 129 1.13 4.12 12.31
C ARG A 129 2.19 5.12 12.77
N ASP A 130 1.94 5.84 13.86
CA ASP A 130 2.91 6.80 14.42
C ASP A 130 4.22 6.10 14.77
N TRP A 131 4.14 4.92 15.36
CA TRP A 131 5.33 4.12 15.68
C TRP A 131 6.10 3.69 14.42
N LEU A 132 5.40 3.17 13.41
CA LEU A 132 5.99 2.79 12.13
C LEU A 132 6.67 3.99 11.46
N ARG A 133 6.04 5.15 11.50
CA ARG A 133 6.59 6.39 10.95
C ARG A 133 7.92 6.76 11.62
N VAL A 134 7.93 6.85 12.94
CA VAL A 134 9.15 7.20 13.70
C VAL A 134 10.27 6.20 13.41
N LEU A 135 9.96 4.92 13.41
CA LEU A 135 10.94 3.88 13.08
C LEU A 135 11.49 4.03 11.65
N SER A 136 10.60 4.25 10.69
CA SER A 136 10.98 4.39 9.27
C SER A 136 11.90 5.59 9.07
N MET A 137 11.56 6.73 9.65
CA MET A 137 12.41 7.94 9.57
C MET A 137 13.79 7.70 10.18
N ARG A 138 13.85 7.05 11.35
CA ARG A 138 15.12 6.70 12.00
C ARG A 138 15.97 5.76 11.14
N LEU A 139 15.38 4.72 10.57
CA LEU A 139 16.10 3.74 9.75
C LEU A 139 16.57 4.29 8.41
N THR A 140 15.92 5.32 7.90
CA THR A 140 16.29 5.99 6.64
C THR A 140 17.15 7.24 6.82
N GLY A 141 17.44 7.62 8.07
CA GLY A 141 18.24 8.82 8.37
C GLY A 141 17.49 10.13 8.06
N LEU A 142 16.17 10.12 8.09
CA LEU A 142 15.31 11.30 7.86
C LEU A 142 14.79 11.91 9.17
N ALA A 143 15.18 11.36 10.32
CA ALA A 143 14.85 11.87 11.65
C ALA A 143 15.97 12.74 12.20
#